data_fc0625b0fcc606965d4426e21df7383c
#
_entry.id   fc0625b0fcc606965d4426e21df7383c
#
_cell.length_a   1.000
_cell.length_b   1.000
_cell.length_c   1.000
_cell.angle_alpha   90.00
_cell.angle_beta   90.00
_cell.angle_gamma   90.00
#
_symmetry.space_group_name_H-M   'P 1'
#
loop_
_entity.id
_entity.type
_entity.pdbx_description
1 polymer ?
#
loop_
_entity_poly.entity_id
_entity_poly.type
_entity_poly.pdbx_seq_one_letter_code
_entity_poly.pdbx_strand_id
1 'polypeptide(L)'
;FFGAGAGKLPTASAVVADVVDCVKHKGKNVMTVWSVEKLELGDADDEVRKFFVRVKGNISDLSAVNAAFGNVQTVTVDGIDGEFGFITEPMSERTFAEAAKKVDMIHRIRIDETTI
;
A
#
# COMPACT_ATOMS: atom_id res chain seq x y z
N PHE A 1 -3.65 -6.80 1.40
CA PHE A 1 -3.62 -8.24 1.65
C PHE A 1 -2.92 -8.96 0.50
N PHE A 2 -1.97 -9.83 0.83
CA PHE A 2 -1.32 -10.71 -0.13
C PHE A 2 -1.76 -12.15 0.12
N GLY A 3 -2.24 -12.85 -0.90
CA GLY A 3 -2.70 -14.23 -0.76
C GLY A 3 -3.18 -14.82 -2.07
N ALA A 4 -3.46 -16.12 -2.06
CA ALA A 4 -4.08 -16.79 -3.19
C ALA A 4 -5.52 -16.28 -3.33
N GLY A 5 -5.78 -15.53 -4.41
CA GLY A 5 -7.08 -14.94 -4.69
C GLY A 5 -8.07 -15.94 -5.31
N ALA A 6 -8.85 -15.47 -6.26
CA ALA A 6 -9.78 -16.32 -6.99
C ALA A 6 -9.05 -17.43 -7.78
N GLY A 7 -9.69 -18.58 -7.90
CA GLY A 7 -9.18 -19.70 -8.69
C GLY A 7 -9.71 -21.05 -8.21
N LYS A 8 -9.60 -22.04 -9.07
CA LYS A 8 -10.13 -23.39 -8.81
C LYS A 8 -9.59 -24.02 -7.51
N LEU A 9 -8.29 -23.98 -7.31
CA LEU A 9 -7.64 -24.59 -6.13
C LEU A 9 -7.86 -23.78 -4.84
N PRO A 10 -7.65 -22.45 -4.80
CA PRO A 10 -7.92 -21.66 -3.59
C PRO A 10 -9.38 -21.77 -3.14
N THR A 11 -10.33 -21.71 -4.08
CA THR A 11 -11.76 -21.85 -3.75
C THR A 11 -12.08 -23.25 -3.23
N ALA A 12 -11.57 -24.30 -3.86
CA ALA A 12 -11.80 -25.65 -3.40
C ALA A 12 -11.23 -25.91 -2.00
N SER A 13 -10.01 -25.39 -1.70
CA SER A 13 -9.42 -25.56 -0.37
C SER A 13 -10.21 -24.84 0.71
N ALA A 14 -10.74 -23.64 0.44
CA ALA A 14 -11.60 -22.91 1.37
C ALA A 14 -12.89 -23.69 1.68
N VAL A 15 -13.59 -24.17 0.64
CA VAL A 15 -14.81 -24.95 0.80
C VAL A 15 -14.56 -26.24 1.60
N VAL A 16 -13.47 -26.96 1.30
CA VAL A 16 -13.10 -28.18 2.04
C VAL A 16 -12.78 -27.86 3.50
N ALA A 17 -12.09 -26.76 3.77
CA ALA A 17 -11.80 -26.34 5.15
C ALA A 17 -13.11 -26.07 5.94
N ASP A 18 -14.07 -25.38 5.34
CA ASP A 18 -15.37 -25.12 5.97
C ASP A 18 -16.15 -26.40 6.24
N VAL A 19 -16.15 -27.36 5.29
CA VAL A 19 -16.79 -28.67 5.49
C VAL A 19 -16.14 -29.43 6.63
N VAL A 20 -14.81 -29.44 6.71
CA VAL A 20 -14.07 -30.10 7.81
C VAL A 20 -14.42 -29.44 9.14
N ASP A 21 -14.50 -28.13 9.19
CA ASP A 21 -14.89 -27.40 10.43
C ASP A 21 -16.33 -27.72 10.84
N CYS A 22 -17.26 -27.79 9.92
CA CYS A 22 -18.63 -28.21 10.20
C CYS A 22 -18.71 -29.62 10.81
N VAL A 23 -17.90 -30.55 10.28
CA VAL A 23 -17.86 -31.92 10.81
C VAL A 23 -17.22 -31.97 12.21
N LYS A 24 -16.13 -31.27 12.44
CA LYS A 24 -15.44 -31.21 13.73
C LYS A 24 -16.30 -30.58 14.83
N HIS A 25 -17.11 -29.59 14.47
CA HIS A 25 -17.91 -28.82 15.41
C HIS A 25 -19.41 -29.16 15.34
N LYS A 26 -19.76 -30.33 14.82
CA LYS A 26 -21.15 -30.77 14.68
C LYS A 26 -21.91 -30.64 16.00
N GLY A 27 -23.03 -29.88 15.95
CA GLY A 27 -23.90 -29.66 17.13
C GLY A 27 -23.33 -28.66 18.14
N LYS A 28 -22.27 -27.93 17.80
CA LYS A 28 -21.68 -26.90 18.66
C LYS A 28 -21.60 -25.58 17.89
N ASN A 29 -21.85 -24.47 18.57
CA ASN A 29 -21.57 -23.16 18.06
C ASN A 29 -20.09 -22.81 18.40
N VAL A 30 -19.29 -22.50 17.39
CA VAL A 30 -17.95 -21.93 17.59
C VAL A 30 -18.15 -20.44 17.86
N MET A 31 -18.00 -20.06 19.12
CA MET A 31 -18.15 -18.64 19.50
C MET A 31 -16.81 -17.92 19.32
N THR A 32 -16.85 -16.80 18.62
CA THR A 32 -15.73 -15.86 18.58
C THR A 32 -15.76 -14.99 19.83
N VAL A 33 -14.72 -15.09 20.63
CA VAL A 33 -14.56 -14.25 21.83
C VAL A 33 -13.63 -13.09 21.46
N TRP A 34 -14.16 -11.88 21.52
CA TRP A 34 -13.36 -10.66 21.32
C TRP A 34 -12.68 -10.27 22.63
N SER A 35 -11.42 -9.88 22.56
CA SER A 35 -10.73 -9.30 23.71
C SER A 35 -11.39 -7.99 24.13
N VAL A 36 -11.50 -7.79 25.44
CA VAL A 36 -11.95 -6.50 26.01
C VAL A 36 -10.80 -5.50 26.14
N GLU A 37 -9.57 -5.96 25.92
CA GLU A 37 -8.40 -5.10 25.93
C GLU A 37 -8.43 -4.18 24.71
N LYS A 38 -8.29 -2.87 24.95
CA LYS A 38 -8.13 -1.89 23.89
C LYS A 38 -6.67 -1.83 23.51
N LEU A 39 -6.38 -2.01 22.24
CA LEU A 39 -5.06 -1.69 21.68
C LEU A 39 -4.98 -0.18 21.47
N GLU A 40 -3.87 0.40 21.89
CA GLU A 40 -3.52 1.77 21.49
C GLU A 40 -3.09 1.73 20.03
N LEU A 41 -3.77 2.50 19.21
CA LEU A 41 -3.44 2.63 17.78
C LEU A 41 -2.42 3.75 17.61
N GLY A 42 -1.38 3.49 16.83
CA GLY A 42 -0.46 4.54 16.38
C GLY A 42 -1.17 5.52 15.43
N ASP A 43 -0.62 6.72 15.32
CA ASP A 43 -1.07 7.69 14.32
C ASP A 43 -0.63 7.22 12.91
N ALA A 44 -1.59 7.03 12.01
CA ALA A 44 -1.31 6.62 10.64
C ALA A 44 -0.49 7.65 9.85
N ASP A 45 -0.55 8.93 10.27
CA ASP A 45 0.21 10.00 9.65
C ASP A 45 1.71 9.97 9.99
N ASP A 46 2.08 9.27 11.04
CA ASP A 46 3.48 9.09 11.45
C ASP A 46 4.13 7.83 10.85
N GLU A 47 3.34 7.00 10.15
CA GLU A 47 3.84 5.81 9.46
C GLU A 47 4.84 6.17 8.37
N VAL A 48 6.04 5.57 8.43
CA VAL A 48 7.13 5.84 7.48
C VAL A 48 7.11 4.80 6.36
N ARG A 49 6.96 5.26 5.12
CA ARG A 49 6.94 4.45 3.90
C ARG A 49 7.64 5.15 2.75
N LYS A 50 8.01 4.39 1.74
CA LYS A 50 8.31 4.92 0.41
C LYS A 50 7.02 5.08 -0.39
N PHE A 51 7.03 6.01 -1.32
CA PHE A 51 5.91 6.27 -2.20
C PHE A 51 6.36 6.25 -3.65
N PHE A 52 5.61 5.54 -4.49
CA PHE A 52 5.63 5.77 -5.91
C PHE A 52 4.63 6.88 -6.22
N VAL A 53 5.09 7.91 -6.92
CA VAL A 53 4.30 9.10 -7.22
C VAL A 53 4.33 9.37 -8.72
N ARG A 54 3.19 9.72 -9.29
CA ARG A 54 3.07 10.23 -10.66
C ARG A 54 2.72 11.70 -10.60
N VAL A 55 3.44 12.49 -11.40
CA VAL A 55 3.25 13.95 -11.49
C VAL A 55 3.14 14.38 -12.95
N LYS A 56 2.39 15.46 -13.20
CA LYS A 56 2.38 16.12 -14.50
C LYS A 56 3.70 16.85 -14.74
N GLY A 57 4.11 16.89 -15.99
CA GLY A 57 5.33 17.58 -16.43
C GLY A 57 6.30 16.66 -17.16
N ASN A 58 7.52 17.11 -17.29
CA ASN A 58 8.59 16.37 -17.93
C ASN A 58 9.74 16.13 -16.95
N ILE A 59 10.64 15.23 -17.30
CA ILE A 59 11.81 14.92 -16.47
C ILE A 59 12.70 16.17 -16.22
N SER A 60 12.60 17.20 -17.08
CA SER A 60 13.24 18.51 -16.86
C SER A 60 12.74 19.22 -15.58
N ASP A 61 11.54 18.88 -15.12
CA ASP A 61 10.91 19.45 -13.92
C ASP A 61 11.35 18.75 -12.63
N LEU A 62 12.28 17.80 -12.72
CA LEU A 62 12.82 17.02 -11.60
C LEU A 62 13.39 17.91 -10.48
N SER A 63 13.89 19.09 -10.81
CA SER A 63 14.41 20.03 -9.81
C SER A 63 13.33 20.47 -8.81
N ALA A 64 12.09 20.69 -9.28
CA ALA A 64 10.96 21.03 -8.42
C ALA A 64 10.53 19.85 -7.53
N VAL A 65 10.57 18.63 -8.08
CA VAL A 65 10.31 17.40 -7.32
C VAL A 65 11.37 17.20 -6.23
N ASN A 66 12.66 17.35 -6.57
CA ASN A 66 13.74 17.24 -5.59
C ASN A 66 13.68 18.33 -4.51
N ALA A 67 13.22 19.52 -4.85
CA ALA A 67 13.01 20.59 -3.85
C ALA A 67 11.86 20.26 -2.88
N ALA A 68 10.87 19.48 -3.32
CA ALA A 68 9.71 19.10 -2.51
C ALA A 68 9.95 17.81 -1.67
N PHE A 69 10.54 16.78 -2.30
CA PHE A 69 10.66 15.43 -1.74
C PHE A 69 12.09 15.04 -1.36
N GLY A 70 13.08 15.87 -1.67
CA GLY A 70 14.48 15.51 -1.54
C GLY A 70 14.95 14.63 -2.70
N ASN A 71 15.92 13.77 -2.44
CA ASN A 71 16.44 12.87 -3.46
C ASN A 71 15.40 11.81 -3.82
N VAL A 72 15.10 11.64 -5.11
CA VAL A 72 14.11 10.68 -5.60
C VAL A 72 14.69 9.82 -6.72
N GLN A 73 14.20 8.59 -6.83
CA GLN A 73 14.49 7.70 -7.95
C GLN A 73 13.41 7.89 -9.03
N THR A 74 13.80 8.40 -10.20
CA THR A 74 12.88 8.61 -11.32
C THR A 74 12.46 7.30 -11.98
N VAL A 75 11.22 7.27 -12.44
CA VAL A 75 10.62 6.16 -13.21
C VAL A 75 9.96 6.75 -14.44
N THR A 76 10.45 6.35 -15.61
CA THR A 76 9.89 6.75 -16.91
C THR A 76 9.42 5.54 -17.68
N VAL A 77 8.37 5.72 -18.47
CA VAL A 77 7.83 4.68 -19.35
C VAL A 77 7.74 5.25 -20.75
N ASP A 78 8.28 4.52 -21.73
CA ASP A 78 8.26 4.93 -23.13
C ASP A 78 6.81 5.06 -23.63
N GLY A 79 6.53 6.12 -24.37
CA GLY A 79 5.22 6.40 -24.95
C GLY A 79 4.22 7.07 -24.00
N ILE A 80 4.65 7.49 -22.82
CA ILE A 80 3.86 8.32 -21.92
C ILE A 80 4.49 9.72 -21.86
N ASP A 81 3.81 10.67 -22.49
CA ASP A 81 4.23 12.07 -22.54
C ASP A 81 3.44 12.93 -21.55
N GLY A 82 4.06 13.98 -21.04
CA GLY A 82 3.40 14.95 -20.15
C GLY A 82 3.24 14.51 -18.70
N GLU A 83 3.81 13.38 -18.34
CA GLU A 83 3.91 12.92 -16.95
C GLU A 83 5.15 12.06 -16.75
N PHE A 84 5.61 11.98 -15.51
CA PHE A 84 6.63 11.03 -15.10
C PHE A 84 6.40 10.52 -13.68
N GLY A 85 7.01 9.40 -13.35
CA GLY A 85 6.96 8.82 -12.02
C GLY A 85 8.25 8.99 -11.27
N PHE A 86 8.17 8.89 -9.95
CA PHE A 86 9.33 8.76 -9.08
C PHE A 86 9.02 7.97 -7.82
N ILE A 87 10.07 7.47 -7.18
CA ILE A 87 10.02 6.80 -5.88
C ILE A 87 10.74 7.69 -4.86
N THR A 88 10.10 7.94 -3.74
CA THR A 88 10.67 8.74 -2.65
C THR A 88 11.61 7.93 -1.78
N GLU A 89 12.50 8.60 -1.05
CA GLU A 89 13.08 8.03 0.16
C GLU A 89 11.98 7.79 1.21
N PRO A 90 12.24 6.96 2.23
CA PRO A 90 11.29 6.73 3.31
C PRO A 90 10.92 8.04 4.01
N MET A 91 9.62 8.31 4.12
CA MET A 91 9.09 9.50 4.81
C MET A 91 7.73 9.19 5.44
N SER A 92 7.34 9.98 6.44
CA SER A 92 6.02 9.85 7.05
C SER A 92 4.91 10.36 6.10
N GLU A 93 3.68 9.86 6.30
CA GLU A 93 2.50 10.36 5.58
C GLU A 93 2.35 11.88 5.75
N ARG A 94 2.61 12.39 6.94
CA ARG A 94 2.57 13.83 7.24
C ARG A 94 3.57 14.61 6.39
N THR A 95 4.82 14.14 6.33
CA THR A 95 5.87 14.77 5.50
C THR A 95 5.52 14.69 4.02
N PHE A 96 5.01 13.53 3.58
CA PHE A 96 4.56 13.34 2.21
C PHE A 96 3.44 14.31 1.85
N ALA A 97 2.43 14.47 2.72
CA ALA A 97 1.29 15.35 2.45
C ALA A 97 1.72 16.82 2.27
N GLU A 98 2.71 17.29 3.04
CA GLU A 98 3.25 18.65 2.88
C GLU A 98 4.06 18.80 1.59
N ALA A 99 4.86 17.81 1.23
CA ALA A 99 5.64 17.82 -0.02
C ALA A 99 4.73 17.77 -1.25
N ALA A 100 3.68 16.97 -1.21
CA ALA A 100 2.72 16.80 -2.31
C ALA A 100 1.99 18.10 -2.71
N LYS A 101 1.83 19.04 -1.78
CA LYS A 101 1.21 20.36 -2.08
C LYS A 101 2.06 21.21 -3.04
N LYS A 102 3.33 20.87 -3.22
CA LYS A 102 4.30 21.66 -4.00
C LYS A 102 4.45 21.17 -5.44
N VAL A 103 3.79 20.09 -5.82
CA VAL A 103 3.88 19.46 -7.14
C VAL A 103 2.48 19.17 -7.70
N ASP A 104 2.33 19.10 -9.02
CA ASP A 104 1.07 18.70 -9.66
C ASP A 104 0.95 17.17 -9.69
N MET A 105 0.60 16.60 -8.53
CA MET A 105 0.50 15.16 -8.34
C MET A 105 -0.75 14.61 -9.01
N ILE A 106 -0.58 13.57 -9.83
CA ILE A 106 -1.68 12.81 -10.46
C ILE A 106 -2.16 11.71 -9.52
N HIS A 107 -1.20 10.90 -9.01
CA HIS A 107 -1.51 9.75 -8.16
C HIS A 107 -0.31 9.32 -7.33
N ARG A 108 -0.58 8.55 -6.25
CA ARG A 108 0.46 7.93 -5.42
C ARG A 108 0.09 6.50 -5.03
N ILE A 109 1.11 5.69 -4.76
CA ILE A 109 0.98 4.35 -4.21
C ILE A 109 2.02 4.20 -3.10
N ARG A 110 1.63 3.68 -1.95
CA ARG A 110 2.58 3.28 -0.90
C ARG A 110 3.35 2.04 -1.35
N ILE A 111 4.65 2.03 -1.12
CA ILE A 111 5.50 0.86 -1.37
C ILE A 111 5.71 0.17 -0.03
N ASP A 112 5.32 -1.08 0.03
CA ASP A 112 5.65 -1.96 1.15
C ASP A 112 6.95 -2.70 0.82
N GLU A 113 8.00 -2.42 1.60
CA GLU A 113 9.31 -3.08 1.45
C GLU A 113 9.41 -4.36 2.27
N THR A 114 8.32 -4.85 2.82
CA THR A 114 8.32 -6.16 3.47
C THR A 114 8.70 -7.21 2.43
N THR A 115 9.97 -7.53 2.39
CA THR A 115 10.52 -8.62 1.59
C THR A 115 9.89 -9.92 2.11
N ILE A 116 9.16 -10.58 1.24
CA ILE A 116 8.68 -11.95 1.47
C ILE A 116 9.85 -12.90 1.28
#